data_118b8c9646ea1f719e9e13dd7721057c
#
_entry.id   118b8c9646ea1f719e9e13dd7721057c
#
_cell.length_a   1.000
_cell.length_b   1.000
_cell.length_c   1.000
_cell.angle_alpha   90.00
_cell.angle_beta   90.00
_cell.angle_gamma   90.00
#
_symmetry.space_group_name_H-M   'P 1'
#
loop_
_entity.id
_entity.type
_entity.pdbx_description
1 polymer ?
#
loop_
_entity_poly.entity_id
_entity_poly.type
_entity_poly.pdbx_seq_one_letter_code
_entity_poly.pdbx_strand_id
1 'polypeptide(L)'
;ISRALANLLRCFCQGMKVCVEILLMAADAGKIAEGESVIAVAGTGRGADTAVVALAASSNHIADFHITEIICKPLQTKQGPPPPMPVPPSPEKK
;
A
#
# COMPACT_ATOMS: atom_id res chain seq x y z
N ILE A 1 4.27 12.93 -2.32
CA ILE A 1 5.07 12.13 -3.26
C ILE A 1 4.74 12.54 -4.68
N SER A 2 5.63 12.21 -5.60
CA SER A 2 5.42 12.60 -6.98
C SER A 2 4.23 11.84 -7.59
N ARG A 3 3.66 12.43 -8.64
CA ARG A 3 2.56 11.79 -9.34
C ARG A 3 3.00 10.45 -9.94
N ALA A 4 4.21 10.40 -10.47
CA ALA A 4 4.71 9.17 -11.07
C ALA A 4 4.81 8.05 -10.02
N LEU A 5 5.33 8.36 -8.85
CA LEU A 5 5.43 7.38 -7.78
C LEU A 5 4.04 6.95 -7.30
N ALA A 6 3.14 7.94 -7.14
CA ALA A 6 1.78 7.62 -6.71
C ALA A 6 1.09 6.70 -7.71
N ASN A 7 1.26 6.97 -9.01
CA ASN A 7 0.65 6.14 -10.05
C ASN A 7 1.24 4.73 -10.05
N LEU A 8 2.55 4.64 -9.83
CA LEU A 8 3.20 3.34 -9.76
C LEU A 8 2.64 2.52 -8.60
N LEU A 9 2.49 3.15 -7.44
CA LEU A 9 1.97 2.46 -6.25
C LEU A 9 0.51 2.06 -6.44
N ARG A 10 -0.26 2.85 -7.19
CA ARG A 10 -1.64 2.50 -7.48
C ARG A 10 -1.76 1.27 -8.37
N CYS A 11 -0.65 0.86 -9.01
CA CYS A 11 -0.65 -0.41 -9.75
C CYS A 11 -0.90 -1.60 -8.82
N PHE A 12 -0.59 -1.46 -7.53
CA PHE A 12 -0.91 -2.47 -6.53
C PHE A 12 -2.34 -2.29 -6.04
N CYS A 13 -2.64 -1.10 -5.55
CA CYS A 13 -3.97 -0.68 -5.13
C CYS A 13 -3.86 0.72 -4.54
N GLN A 14 -5.01 1.38 -4.36
CA GLN A 14 -5.03 2.71 -3.77
C GLN A 14 -4.49 2.67 -2.34
N GLY A 15 -4.83 1.64 -1.58
CA GLY A 15 -4.36 1.50 -0.21
C GLY A 15 -2.84 1.42 -0.11
N MET A 16 -2.20 0.79 -1.09
CA MET A 16 -0.74 0.70 -1.11
C MET A 16 -0.12 2.10 -1.23
N LYS A 17 -0.66 2.93 -2.10
CA LYS A 17 -0.19 4.29 -2.26
C LYS A 17 -0.35 5.07 -0.95
N VAL A 18 -1.48 4.89 -0.28
CA VAL A 18 -1.73 5.58 0.99
C VAL A 18 -0.80 5.08 2.08
N CYS A 19 -0.54 3.78 2.14
CA CYS A 19 0.40 3.24 3.13
C CYS A 19 1.78 3.86 2.98
N VAL A 20 2.29 3.92 1.76
CA VAL A 20 3.61 4.51 1.52
C VAL A 20 3.62 5.98 1.89
N GLU A 21 2.58 6.70 1.50
CA GLU A 21 2.45 8.12 1.79
C GLU A 21 2.47 8.39 3.29
N ILE A 22 1.71 7.61 4.05
CA ILE A 22 1.63 7.77 5.50
C ILE A 22 2.99 7.52 6.12
N LEU A 23 3.69 6.48 5.69
CA LEU A 23 4.98 6.13 6.26
C LEU A 23 6.04 7.18 5.95
N LEU A 24 6.05 7.70 4.73
CA LEU A 24 6.98 8.77 4.39
C LEU A 24 6.70 10.02 5.20
N MET A 25 5.43 10.38 5.35
CA MET A 25 5.05 11.54 6.14
C MET A 25 5.41 11.39 7.60
N ALA A 26 5.19 10.21 8.16
CA ALA A 26 5.51 9.96 9.56
C ALA A 26 7.02 10.02 9.81
N ALA A 27 7.81 9.48 8.89
CA ALA A 27 9.27 9.55 9.02
C ALA A 27 9.76 10.97 8.84
N ASP A 28 9.20 11.72 7.89
CA ASP A 28 9.56 13.12 7.67
C ASP A 28 9.26 13.95 8.91
N ALA A 29 8.17 13.63 9.60
CA ALA A 29 7.77 14.35 10.80
C ALA A 29 8.49 13.87 12.06
N GLY A 30 9.36 12.87 11.94
CA GLY A 30 10.09 12.34 13.08
C GLY A 30 9.26 11.46 14.01
N LYS A 31 8.08 11.00 13.55
CA LYS A 31 7.21 10.18 14.38
C LYS A 31 7.67 8.74 14.40
N ILE A 32 8.37 8.29 13.38
CA ILE A 32 8.98 6.97 13.34
C ILE A 32 10.43 7.13 12.89
N ALA A 33 11.28 6.22 13.33
CA ALA A 33 12.70 6.29 13.02
C ALA A 33 12.97 5.62 11.66
N GLU A 34 13.94 6.16 10.93
CA GLU A 34 14.35 5.52 9.68
C GLU A 34 14.92 4.14 10.00
N GLY A 35 14.58 3.18 9.16
CA GLY A 35 15.00 1.81 9.35
C GLY A 35 14.11 1.01 10.30
N GLU A 36 13.15 1.66 10.93
CA GLU A 36 12.25 0.98 11.84
C GLU A 36 11.25 0.14 11.05
N SER A 37 11.01 -1.08 11.52
CA SER A 37 10.04 -1.97 10.88
C SER A 37 8.66 -1.64 11.45
N VAL A 38 7.74 -1.26 10.59
CA VAL A 38 6.41 -0.81 11.00
C VAL A 38 5.35 -1.44 10.13
N ILE A 39 4.13 -1.47 10.67
CA ILE A 39 2.97 -1.96 9.94
C ILE A 39 2.11 -0.76 9.59
N ALA A 40 1.77 -0.62 8.31
CA ALA A 40 0.86 0.41 7.85
C ALA A 40 -0.42 -0.23 7.36
N VAL A 41 -1.55 0.36 7.71
CA VAL A 41 -2.86 -0.12 7.32
C VAL A 41 -3.61 1.04 6.69
N ALA A 42 -4.20 0.81 5.54
CA ALA A 42 -4.94 1.85 4.83
C ALA A 42 -6.05 1.24 4.00
N GLY A 43 -6.88 2.09 3.44
CA GLY A 43 -8.00 1.63 2.65
C GLY A 43 -8.28 2.53 1.48
N THR A 44 -9.33 2.21 0.75
CA THR A 44 -9.76 2.93 -0.45
C THR A 44 -11.04 3.72 -0.22
N GLY A 45 -11.30 4.12 1.03
CA GLY A 45 -12.46 4.95 1.35
C GLY A 45 -13.60 4.21 2.00
N ARG A 46 -13.53 2.89 2.10
CA ARG A 46 -14.58 2.09 2.71
C ARG A 46 -14.09 1.30 3.91
N GLY A 47 -12.95 1.69 4.44
CA GLY A 47 -12.34 0.98 5.54
C GLY A 47 -11.01 0.38 5.11
N ALA A 48 -10.33 -0.24 6.04
CA ALA A 48 -9.00 -0.77 5.79
C ALA A 48 -9.08 -2.01 4.92
N ASP A 49 -8.29 -2.03 3.85
CA ASP A 49 -8.25 -3.17 2.95
C ASP A 49 -6.80 -3.52 2.56
N THR A 50 -5.83 -2.76 3.05
CA THR A 50 -4.42 -2.97 2.70
C THR A 50 -3.60 -2.88 3.96
N ALA A 51 -2.69 -3.82 4.13
CA ALA A 51 -1.76 -3.81 5.26
C ALA A 51 -0.40 -4.29 4.78
N VAL A 52 0.64 -3.58 5.15
CA VAL A 52 2.01 -3.90 4.75
C VAL A 52 2.94 -3.75 5.94
N VAL A 53 4.02 -4.52 5.91
CA VAL A 53 5.15 -4.33 6.81
C VAL A 53 6.24 -3.66 5.99
N ALA A 54 6.82 -2.59 6.52
CA ALA A 54 7.82 -1.84 5.78
C ALA A 54 8.91 -1.33 6.70
N LEU A 55 10.09 -1.12 6.12
CA LEU A 55 11.16 -0.41 6.78
C LEU A 55 11.01 1.06 6.42
N ALA A 56 10.85 1.89 7.43
CA ALA A 56 10.54 3.30 7.23
C ALA A 56 11.75 4.08 6.73
N ALA A 57 11.49 5.09 5.92
CA ALA A 57 12.50 6.03 5.48
C ALA A 57 11.84 7.36 5.21
N SER A 58 12.60 8.43 5.33
CA SER A 58 12.09 9.76 4.99
C SER A 58 12.09 9.96 3.49
N SER A 59 11.44 11.04 3.04
CA SER A 59 11.39 11.37 1.61
C SER A 59 12.78 11.58 1.04
N ASN A 60 13.72 12.08 1.84
CA ASN A 60 15.09 12.31 1.40
C ASN A 60 15.87 11.02 1.20
N HIS A 61 15.38 9.92 1.74
CA HIS A 61 16.06 8.64 1.68
C HIS A 61 15.11 7.57 1.16
N ILE A 62 14.33 7.92 0.15
CA ILE A 62 13.29 7.01 -0.34
C ILE A 62 13.88 5.72 -0.91
N ALA A 63 15.13 5.74 -1.34
CA ALA A 63 15.77 4.52 -1.82
C ALA A 63 15.95 3.47 -0.71
N ASP A 64 15.92 3.89 0.54
CA ASP A 64 16.02 2.99 1.68
C ASP A 64 14.66 2.50 2.15
N PHE A 65 13.58 3.04 1.61
CA PHE A 65 12.23 2.59 1.93
C PHE A 65 12.03 1.21 1.33
N HIS A 66 11.50 0.30 2.14
CA HIS A 66 11.37 -1.08 1.67
C HIS A 66 10.11 -1.71 2.26
N ILE A 67 9.26 -2.21 1.38
CA ILE A 67 8.10 -2.99 1.81
C ILE A 67 8.55 -4.42 1.92
N THR A 68 8.62 -4.93 3.15
CA THR A 68 9.14 -6.28 3.39
C THR A 68 8.07 -7.34 3.26
N GLU A 69 6.80 -6.96 3.44
CA GLU A 69 5.73 -7.93 3.35
C GLU A 69 4.42 -7.22 3.05
N ILE A 70 3.64 -7.77 2.14
CA ILE A 70 2.28 -7.33 1.91
C ILE A 70 1.38 -8.32 2.63
N ILE A 71 0.77 -7.87 3.73
CA ILE A 71 -0.09 -8.74 4.53
C ILE A 71 -1.39 -9.00 3.80
N CYS A 72 -1.97 -7.95 3.22
CA CYS A 72 -3.16 -8.09 2.39
C CYS A 72 -3.32 -6.86 1.51
N LYS A 73 -3.99 -7.04 0.40
CA LYS A 73 -4.40 -5.96 -0.49
C LYS A 73 -5.62 -6.42 -1.26
N PRO A 74 -6.49 -5.49 -1.69
CA PRO A 74 -7.66 -5.88 -2.46
C PRO A 74 -7.28 -6.29 -3.89
N LEU A 75 -8.14 -7.05 -4.52
CA LEU A 75 -7.98 -7.38 -5.93
C LEU A 75 -8.18 -6.16 -6.80
N GLN A 76 -9.07 -5.27 -6.40
CA GLN A 76 -9.40 -4.10 -7.18
C GLN A 76 -8.53 -2.93 -6.73
N THR A 77 -7.97 -2.22 -7.71
CA THR A 77 -7.06 -1.12 -7.43
C THR A 77 -7.71 0.25 -7.60
N LYS A 78 -8.91 0.32 -8.17
CA LYS A 78 -9.59 1.58 -8.42
C LYS A 78 -10.79 1.70 -7.50
N GLN A 79 -11.13 2.95 -7.17
CA GLN A 79 -12.33 3.20 -6.39
C GLN A 79 -13.56 3.00 -7.25
N GLY A 80 -14.69 2.73 -6.60
CA GLY A 80 -15.95 2.53 -7.26
C GLY A 80 -16.42 1.10 -7.12
N PRO A 81 -17.58 0.77 -7.73
CA PRO A 81 -18.06 -0.59 -7.65
C PRO A 81 -17.07 -1.54 -8.34
N PRO A 82 -16.84 -2.71 -7.75
CA PRO A 82 -15.92 -3.64 -8.35
C PRO A 82 -16.44 -4.13 -9.69
N PRO A 83 -15.56 -4.36 -10.67
CA PRO A 83 -15.97 -5.02 -11.89
C PRO A 83 -16.42 -6.44 -11.56
N PRO A 84 -17.28 -7.01 -12.40
CA PRO A 84 -17.65 -8.41 -12.17
C PRO A 84 -16.40 -9.26 -12.19
N MET A 85 -16.27 -10.09 -11.17
CA MET A 85 -15.16 -11.01 -11.13
C MET A 85 -15.27 -12.00 -12.27
N PRO A 86 -14.15 -12.29 -12.95
CA PRO A 86 -14.19 -13.41 -13.87
C PRO A 86 -14.58 -14.65 -13.09
N VAL A 87 -15.51 -15.39 -13.63
CA VAL A 87 -15.92 -16.61 -12.98
C VAL A 87 -14.72 -17.54 -12.92
N PRO A 88 -14.29 -17.95 -11.71
CA PRO A 88 -13.19 -18.88 -11.66
C PRO A 88 -13.59 -20.16 -12.37
N PRO A 89 -12.69 -20.74 -13.12
CA PRO A 89 -12.96 -22.06 -13.64
C PRO A 89 -13.17 -22.94 -12.42
N SER A 90 -14.32 -23.46 -12.35
CA SER A 90 -14.75 -24.08 -11.14
C SER A 90 -13.66 -24.72 -10.34
N PRO A 91 -13.91 -24.93 -9.38
CA PRO A 91 -13.06 -25.19 -8.56
C PRO A 91 -12.40 -26.20 -8.31
N GLU A 92 -12.60 -25.61 -8.76
CA GLU A 92 -12.14 -25.86 -8.66
C GLU A 92 -11.66 -25.62 -8.22
N LYS A 93 -11.75 -25.46 -7.98
CA LYS A 93 -11.31 -25.10 -7.60
C LYS A 93 -11.11 -25.06 -7.03
N LYS A 94 -11.17 -25.29 -6.88
CA LYS A 94 -11.10 -25.36 -6.50
C LYS A 94 -10.90 -25.51 -6.23
#